data_b6b8b53793b74e99237dbdfeda5d29f8
#
_entry.id   b6b8b53793b74e99237dbdfeda5d29f8
#
_cell.length_a   1.000
_cell.length_b   1.000
_cell.length_c   1.000
_cell.angle_alpha   90.00
_cell.angle_beta   90.00
_cell.angle_gamma   90.00
#
_symmetry.space_group_name_H-M   'P 1'
#
loop_
_entity.id
_entity.type
_entity.pdbx_description
1 polymer ?
#
loop_
_entity_poly.entity_id
_entity_poly.type
_entity_poly.pdbx_seq_one_letter_code
_entity_poly.pdbx_strand_id
1 'polypeptide(L)'
;MRTSFALLFAILLTTSAIAQSRDSETVTVGPWAIATTYKADKFESCTMSRSAGDLGIAFVRERDGLLVVLNSTKWKLNRGKAYPVRLVAGSHSVDAKALAETKSVTIALEDSRLNAKLRFANAFEVRGEGATLRVPLDGSSAAFQRLEACVNKREGETNPFVKREASEANPFVKGEASETNPFVASSRKP
;
A
#
# COMPACT_ATOMS: atom_id res chain seq x y z
N MET A 1 64.93 26.33 31.51
CA MET A 1 64.30 25.03 31.28
C MET A 1 62.87 25.27 30.81
N ARG A 2 62.63 25.08 29.48
CA ARG A 2 61.33 25.27 28.85
C ARG A 2 60.86 23.88 28.39
N THR A 3 59.83 23.33 29.01
CA THR A 3 59.19 22.05 28.66
C THR A 3 57.96 22.37 27.78
N SER A 4 58.06 22.09 26.49
CA SER A 4 56.93 22.17 25.54
C SER A 4 56.10 20.87 25.67
N PHE A 5 54.80 21.04 26.01
CA PHE A 5 53.80 19.98 26.01
C PHE A 5 53.10 19.99 24.67
N ALA A 6 53.33 18.98 23.87
CA ALA A 6 52.62 18.78 22.60
C ALA A 6 51.30 18.00 22.84
N LEU A 7 50.16 18.69 22.67
CA LEU A 7 48.84 18.05 22.68
C LEU A 7 48.55 17.40 21.32
N LEU A 8 48.51 16.07 21.30
CA LEU A 8 48.01 15.33 20.16
C LEU A 8 46.47 15.34 20.18
N PHE A 9 45.89 16.02 19.21
CA PHE A 9 44.44 16.06 19.00
C PHE A 9 44.05 14.87 18.08
N ALA A 10 43.51 13.79 18.65
CA ALA A 10 42.98 12.66 17.90
C ALA A 10 41.58 13.02 17.34
N ILE A 11 41.49 13.23 16.05
CA ILE A 11 40.22 13.47 15.32
C ILE A 11 39.55 12.13 15.11
N LEU A 12 38.51 11.82 15.89
CA LEU A 12 37.59 10.73 15.64
C LEU A 12 36.68 11.08 14.44
N LEU A 13 36.97 10.50 13.29
CA LEU A 13 36.08 10.52 12.12
C LEU A 13 34.90 9.60 12.39
N THR A 14 33.78 10.15 12.83
CA THR A 14 32.50 9.44 12.88
C THR A 14 31.95 9.34 11.44
N THR A 15 32.12 8.20 10.81
CA THR A 15 31.45 7.87 9.55
C THR A 15 29.94 7.69 9.82
N SER A 16 29.15 8.71 9.49
CA SER A 16 27.70 8.61 9.46
C SER A 16 27.33 7.66 8.32
N ALA A 17 26.85 6.46 8.65
CA ALA A 17 26.23 5.56 7.70
C ALA A 17 24.95 6.23 7.21
N ILE A 18 24.96 6.75 5.99
CA ILE A 18 23.76 7.21 5.28
C ILE A 18 22.99 5.94 4.94
N ALA A 19 21.93 5.68 5.67
CA ALA A 19 20.96 4.66 5.30
C ALA A 19 20.38 5.05 3.93
N GLN A 20 20.83 4.38 2.86
CA GLN A 20 20.23 4.51 1.54
C GLN A 20 18.81 3.96 1.62
N SER A 21 17.83 4.85 1.66
CA SER A 21 16.45 4.48 1.35
C SER A 21 16.45 3.98 -0.10
N ARG A 22 16.04 2.72 -0.30
CA ARG A 22 15.81 2.21 -1.66
C ARG A 22 14.88 3.16 -2.37
N ASP A 23 15.28 3.64 -3.55
CA ASP A 23 14.46 4.49 -4.40
C ASP A 23 13.08 3.84 -4.58
N SER A 24 12.05 4.50 -4.07
CA SER A 24 10.68 4.07 -4.28
C SER A 24 10.37 4.21 -5.75
N GLU A 25 10.24 3.10 -6.46
CA GLU A 25 9.84 3.09 -7.87
C GLU A 25 8.47 3.79 -7.98
N THR A 26 8.44 4.93 -8.65
CA THR A 26 7.22 5.69 -8.90
C THR A 26 6.81 5.52 -10.36
N VAL A 27 5.58 5.07 -10.59
CA VAL A 27 5.00 4.90 -11.92
C VAL A 27 3.79 5.82 -12.06
N THR A 28 3.69 6.54 -13.18
CA THR A 28 2.54 7.41 -13.45
C THR A 28 1.50 6.71 -14.30
N VAL A 29 0.22 6.78 -13.92
CA VAL A 29 -0.94 6.25 -14.63
C VAL A 29 -2.01 7.34 -14.73
N GLY A 30 -2.11 7.99 -15.89
CA GLY A 30 -2.94 9.19 -16.05
C GLY A 30 -2.53 10.28 -15.05
N PRO A 31 -3.45 10.86 -14.29
CA PRO A 31 -3.13 11.89 -13.29
C PRO A 31 -2.60 11.32 -11.95
N TRP A 32 -2.42 10.00 -11.84
CA TRP A 32 -2.07 9.30 -10.62
C TRP A 32 -0.59 8.87 -10.62
N ALA A 33 0.11 9.13 -9.54
CA ALA A 33 1.43 8.58 -9.26
C ALA A 33 1.29 7.36 -8.35
N ILE A 34 1.89 6.22 -8.73
CA ILE A 34 1.90 5.00 -7.92
C ILE A 34 3.30 4.77 -7.40
N ALA A 35 3.45 4.69 -6.09
CA ALA A 35 4.72 4.48 -5.41
C ALA A 35 4.65 3.27 -4.47
N THR A 36 5.81 2.62 -4.28
CA THR A 36 5.98 1.52 -3.33
C THR A 36 6.71 2.04 -2.10
N THR A 37 6.22 1.70 -0.92
CA THR A 37 6.86 2.06 0.36
C THR A 37 7.46 0.83 1.01
N TYR A 38 8.69 0.98 1.50
CA TYR A 38 9.41 -0.04 2.27
C TYR A 38 9.75 0.51 3.64
N LYS A 39 9.71 -0.34 4.65
CA LYS A 39 10.17 -0.07 6.00
C LYS A 39 11.18 -1.12 6.43
N ALA A 40 12.41 -0.69 6.74
CA ALA A 40 13.51 -1.60 7.08
C ALA A 40 13.64 -2.76 6.05
N ASP A 41 13.68 -2.42 4.75
CA ASP A 41 13.77 -3.32 3.59
C ASP A 41 12.60 -4.31 3.41
N LYS A 42 11.55 -4.18 4.21
CA LYS A 42 10.31 -4.96 4.05
C LYS A 42 9.26 -4.13 3.32
N PHE A 43 8.56 -4.76 2.39
CA PHE A 43 7.40 -4.15 1.76
C PHE A 43 6.37 -3.74 2.81
N GLU A 44 5.92 -2.49 2.78
CA GLU A 44 4.91 -1.94 3.67
C GLU A 44 3.59 -1.73 2.92
N SER A 45 3.62 -0.95 1.86
CA SER A 45 2.40 -0.60 1.11
C SER A 45 2.70 -0.15 -0.32
N CYS A 46 1.65 -0.10 -1.13
CA CYS A 46 1.62 0.64 -2.37
C CYS A 46 0.64 1.81 -2.24
N THR A 47 1.01 2.94 -2.78
CA THR A 47 0.22 4.18 -2.71
C THR A 47 -0.05 4.69 -4.11
N MET A 48 -1.31 5.02 -4.42
CA MET A 48 -1.63 5.85 -5.57
C MET A 48 -2.06 7.23 -5.10
N SER A 49 -1.46 8.29 -5.65
CA SER A 49 -1.69 9.66 -5.20
C SER A 49 -1.82 10.67 -6.33
N ARG A 50 -2.56 11.74 -6.06
CA ARG A 50 -2.68 12.93 -6.92
C ARG A 50 -3.02 14.16 -6.11
N SER A 51 -2.89 15.33 -6.71
CA SER A 51 -3.43 16.58 -6.18
C SER A 51 -4.59 17.06 -7.04
N ALA A 52 -5.59 17.66 -6.39
CA ALA A 52 -6.73 18.30 -7.02
C ALA A 52 -6.97 19.67 -6.36
N GLY A 53 -6.42 20.73 -6.94
CA GLY A 53 -6.33 22.04 -6.30
C GLY A 53 -5.52 21.94 -4.99
N ASP A 54 -6.12 22.39 -3.88
CA ASP A 54 -5.48 22.35 -2.55
C ASP A 54 -5.62 20.98 -1.84
N LEU A 55 -6.32 20.03 -2.45
CA LEU A 55 -6.57 18.72 -1.87
C LEU A 55 -5.56 17.71 -2.40
N GLY A 56 -4.72 17.19 -1.52
CA GLY A 56 -3.94 15.99 -1.79
C GLY A 56 -4.76 14.75 -1.48
N ILE A 57 -4.71 13.77 -2.36
CA ILE A 57 -5.47 12.52 -2.31
C ILE A 57 -4.49 11.38 -2.44
N ALA A 58 -4.53 10.44 -1.52
CA ALA A 58 -3.75 9.20 -1.63
C ALA A 58 -4.62 8.01 -1.23
N PHE A 59 -4.59 6.95 -2.01
CA PHE A 59 -5.08 5.64 -1.63
C PHE A 59 -3.89 4.76 -1.31
N VAL A 60 -3.87 4.22 -0.11
CA VAL A 60 -2.78 3.37 0.41
C VAL A 60 -3.31 1.95 0.52
N ARG A 61 -2.72 1.04 -0.25
CA ARG A 61 -3.04 -0.38 -0.20
C ARG A 61 -1.97 -1.09 0.61
N GLU A 62 -2.35 -1.58 1.76
CA GLU A 62 -1.59 -2.47 2.61
C GLU A 62 -2.04 -3.92 2.38
N ARG A 63 -1.38 -4.88 3.02
CA ARG A 63 -1.79 -6.29 2.94
C ARG A 63 -3.23 -6.49 3.38
N ASP A 64 -3.61 -5.85 4.48
CA ASP A 64 -4.85 -6.11 5.20
C ASP A 64 -5.97 -5.13 4.84
N GLY A 65 -5.71 -4.09 4.03
CA GLY A 65 -6.74 -3.11 3.76
C GLY A 65 -6.40 -2.03 2.75
N LEU A 66 -7.40 -1.21 2.49
CA LEU A 66 -7.30 -0.01 1.68
C LEU A 66 -7.65 1.20 2.55
N LEU A 67 -6.78 2.19 2.54
CA LEU A 67 -6.99 3.46 3.22
C LEU A 67 -7.11 4.59 2.20
N VAL A 68 -7.86 5.62 2.51
CA VAL A 68 -7.77 6.91 1.83
C VAL A 68 -7.21 7.96 2.78
N VAL A 69 -6.20 8.68 2.32
CA VAL A 69 -5.61 9.81 3.01
C VAL A 69 -5.93 11.07 2.22
N LEU A 70 -6.57 12.02 2.87
CA LEU A 70 -6.86 13.33 2.32
C LEU A 70 -6.06 14.37 3.10
N ASN A 71 -5.39 15.30 2.41
CA ASN A 71 -4.64 16.35 3.05
C ASN A 71 -4.87 17.71 2.39
N SER A 72 -4.71 18.78 3.18
CA SER A 72 -4.71 20.15 2.67
C SER A 72 -3.90 21.03 3.60
N THR A 73 -3.09 21.91 3.02
CA THR A 73 -2.32 22.92 3.77
C THR A 73 -3.23 23.90 4.51
N LYS A 74 -4.48 24.07 4.05
CA LYS A 74 -5.48 24.96 4.64
C LYS A 74 -6.13 24.40 5.90
N TRP A 75 -6.01 23.08 6.14
CA TRP A 75 -6.64 22.46 7.30
C TRP A 75 -5.87 22.75 8.60
N LYS A 76 -6.62 22.83 9.68
CA LYS A 76 -6.13 22.90 11.04
C LYS A 76 -6.98 21.98 11.91
N LEU A 77 -6.60 20.71 11.92
CA LEU A 77 -7.35 19.66 12.59
C LEU A 77 -6.73 19.33 13.95
N ASN A 78 -7.55 18.77 14.84
CA ASN A 78 -7.06 18.28 16.14
C ASN A 78 -6.47 16.89 15.94
N ARG A 79 -5.16 16.77 16.06
CA ARG A 79 -4.43 15.52 15.92
C ARG A 79 -4.98 14.43 16.85
N GLY A 80 -5.15 13.23 16.32
CA GLY A 80 -5.67 12.07 17.05
C GLY A 80 -7.20 12.06 17.23
N LYS A 81 -7.91 13.14 16.85
CA LYS A 81 -9.37 13.14 16.88
C LYS A 81 -9.93 12.31 15.73
N ALA A 82 -10.92 11.48 16.03
CA ALA A 82 -11.71 10.77 15.03
C ALA A 82 -13.00 11.54 14.75
N TYR A 83 -13.21 11.94 13.48
CA TYR A 83 -14.42 12.61 13.04
C TYR A 83 -15.36 11.60 12.37
N PRO A 84 -16.64 11.55 12.74
CA PRO A 84 -17.63 10.76 12.01
C PRO A 84 -17.81 11.35 10.61
N VAL A 85 -17.76 10.47 9.61
CA VAL A 85 -17.95 10.86 8.21
C VAL A 85 -18.81 9.83 7.49
N ARG A 86 -19.47 10.26 6.42
CA ARG A 86 -20.17 9.37 5.49
C ARG A 86 -19.47 9.41 4.14
N LEU A 87 -19.06 8.24 3.66
CA LEU A 87 -18.48 8.06 2.34
C LEU A 87 -19.60 7.74 1.35
N VAL A 88 -19.63 8.43 0.21
CA VAL A 88 -20.67 8.24 -0.81
C VAL A 88 -20.03 8.06 -2.19
N ALA A 89 -20.30 6.93 -2.84
CA ALA A 89 -19.89 6.64 -4.21
C ALA A 89 -21.11 6.21 -5.04
N GLY A 90 -21.60 7.09 -5.89
CA GLY A 90 -22.84 6.87 -6.63
C GLY A 90 -24.04 6.72 -5.69
N SER A 91 -24.76 5.60 -5.78
CA SER A 91 -25.90 5.28 -4.91
C SER A 91 -25.51 4.58 -3.60
N HIS A 92 -24.23 4.26 -3.39
CA HIS A 92 -23.76 3.54 -2.21
C HIS A 92 -23.16 4.51 -1.18
N SER A 93 -23.52 4.34 0.09
CA SER A 93 -22.99 5.15 1.18
C SER A 93 -22.68 4.29 2.40
N VAL A 94 -21.62 4.66 3.11
CA VAL A 94 -21.10 3.97 4.30
C VAL A 94 -20.68 4.99 5.33
N ASP A 95 -21.01 4.75 6.60
CA ASP A 95 -20.49 5.54 7.71
C ASP A 95 -19.08 5.04 8.07
N ALA A 96 -18.17 5.98 8.32
CA ALA A 96 -16.77 5.73 8.63
C ALA A 96 -16.23 6.73 9.66
N LYS A 97 -14.98 6.55 10.05
CA LYS A 97 -14.26 7.48 10.92
C LYS A 97 -13.03 8.02 10.20
N ALA A 98 -12.89 9.34 10.17
CA ALA A 98 -11.70 10.02 9.67
C ALA A 98 -10.77 10.35 10.84
N LEU A 99 -9.65 9.63 10.95
CA LEU A 99 -8.63 9.89 11.96
C LEU A 99 -7.78 11.07 11.51
N ALA A 100 -7.73 12.12 12.33
CA ALA A 100 -7.07 13.36 11.98
C ALA A 100 -5.62 13.42 12.44
N GLU A 101 -4.77 13.94 11.56
CA GLU A 101 -3.52 14.63 11.83
C GLU A 101 -3.73 16.13 11.63
N THR A 102 -2.71 16.95 11.87
CA THR A 102 -2.86 18.42 11.81
C THR A 102 -3.34 18.93 10.45
N LYS A 103 -2.94 18.27 9.35
CA LYS A 103 -3.21 18.69 7.97
C LYS A 103 -3.80 17.59 7.10
N SER A 104 -4.09 16.43 7.68
CA SER A 104 -4.61 15.29 6.93
C SER A 104 -5.61 14.49 7.76
N VAL A 105 -6.40 13.70 7.06
CA VAL A 105 -7.25 12.66 7.65
C VAL A 105 -6.97 11.35 6.95
N THR A 106 -7.02 10.25 7.70
CA THR A 106 -6.95 8.88 7.21
C THR A 106 -8.28 8.19 7.48
N ILE A 107 -8.82 7.51 6.47
CA ILE A 107 -10.10 6.80 6.54
C ILE A 107 -9.88 5.38 6.03
N ALA A 108 -10.22 4.37 6.84
CA ALA A 108 -10.22 2.98 6.41
C ALA A 108 -11.42 2.70 5.48
N LEU A 109 -11.15 2.04 4.36
CA LEU A 109 -12.16 1.67 3.36
C LEU A 109 -12.47 0.18 3.50
N GLU A 110 -13.24 -0.17 4.54
CA GLU A 110 -13.53 -1.56 4.91
C GLU A 110 -14.67 -2.18 4.09
N ASP A 111 -15.56 -1.34 3.52
CA ASP A 111 -16.70 -1.81 2.75
C ASP A 111 -16.31 -2.19 1.32
N SER A 112 -16.45 -3.48 0.99
CA SER A 112 -16.08 -4.03 -0.30
C SER A 112 -16.92 -3.49 -1.47
N ARG A 113 -18.19 -3.13 -1.22
CA ARG A 113 -19.09 -2.56 -2.25
C ARG A 113 -18.68 -1.13 -2.55
N LEU A 114 -18.32 -0.34 -1.52
CA LEU A 114 -17.75 0.99 -1.72
C LEU A 114 -16.47 0.89 -2.55
N ASN A 115 -15.55 0.01 -2.19
CA ASN A 115 -14.28 -0.20 -2.89
C ASN A 115 -14.49 -0.58 -4.35
N ALA A 116 -15.46 -1.44 -4.65
CA ALA A 116 -15.83 -1.77 -6.02
C ALA A 116 -16.37 -0.56 -6.79
N LYS A 117 -17.18 0.30 -6.15
CA LYS A 117 -17.73 1.52 -6.77
C LYS A 117 -16.65 2.57 -7.03
N LEU A 118 -15.70 2.77 -6.10
CA LEU A 118 -14.60 3.73 -6.25
C LEU A 118 -13.77 3.49 -7.51
N ARG A 119 -13.61 2.23 -7.92
CA ARG A 119 -12.85 1.87 -9.14
C ARG A 119 -13.45 2.40 -10.44
N PHE A 120 -14.75 2.67 -10.46
CA PHE A 120 -15.48 3.09 -11.66
C PHE A 120 -16.14 4.45 -11.51
N ALA A 121 -16.08 5.07 -10.35
CA ALA A 121 -16.64 6.38 -10.10
C ALA A 121 -15.72 7.50 -10.63
N ASN A 122 -16.30 8.58 -11.13
CA ASN A 122 -15.56 9.79 -11.47
C ASN A 122 -15.24 10.67 -10.24
N ALA A 123 -15.95 10.45 -9.16
CA ALA A 123 -15.71 11.10 -7.87
C ALA A 123 -16.40 10.32 -6.76
N PHE A 124 -15.92 10.50 -5.52
CA PHE A 124 -16.69 10.15 -4.32
C PHE A 124 -16.74 11.33 -3.38
N GLU A 125 -17.66 11.28 -2.41
CA GLU A 125 -17.83 12.34 -1.43
C GLU A 125 -17.50 11.82 -0.04
N VAL A 126 -16.83 12.67 0.73
CA VAL A 126 -16.60 12.51 2.17
C VAL A 126 -17.42 13.59 2.87
N ARG A 127 -18.52 13.19 3.48
CA ARG A 127 -19.47 14.09 4.15
C ARG A 127 -19.21 14.08 5.65
N GLY A 128 -18.75 15.19 6.19
CA GLY A 128 -18.66 15.45 7.64
C GLY A 128 -19.79 16.36 8.12
N GLU A 129 -19.83 16.67 9.40
CA GLU A 129 -20.83 17.56 10.00
C GLU A 129 -20.81 18.98 9.42
N GLY A 130 -19.64 19.51 9.10
CA GLY A 130 -19.48 20.91 8.65
C GLY A 130 -19.20 21.08 7.17
N ALA A 131 -18.89 20.02 6.43
CA ALA A 131 -18.51 20.12 5.02
C ALA A 131 -18.65 18.80 4.27
N THR A 132 -18.82 18.92 2.96
CA THR A 132 -18.70 17.80 2.02
C THR A 132 -17.47 18.03 1.14
N LEU A 133 -16.56 17.07 1.16
CA LEU A 133 -15.40 17.04 0.26
C LEU A 133 -15.73 16.16 -0.94
N ARG A 134 -15.63 16.72 -2.13
CA ARG A 134 -15.70 15.97 -3.38
C ARG A 134 -14.31 15.58 -3.81
N VAL A 135 -14.04 14.29 -3.82
CA VAL A 135 -12.74 13.68 -4.18
C VAL A 135 -12.82 13.20 -5.63
N PRO A 136 -12.12 13.85 -6.58
CA PRO A 136 -12.15 13.43 -7.99
C PRO A 136 -11.37 12.13 -8.18
N LEU A 137 -11.93 11.25 -9.00
CA LEU A 137 -11.38 9.93 -9.32
C LEU A 137 -11.12 9.75 -10.81
N ASP A 138 -10.96 10.83 -11.58
CA ASP A 138 -10.68 10.77 -13.01
C ASP A 138 -9.45 9.90 -13.27
N GLY A 139 -9.58 8.90 -14.17
CA GLY A 139 -8.49 7.98 -14.50
C GLY A 139 -8.12 6.99 -13.39
N SER A 140 -8.89 6.91 -12.29
CA SER A 140 -8.56 6.05 -11.15
C SER A 140 -8.69 4.57 -11.45
N SER A 141 -9.53 4.14 -12.41
CA SER A 141 -9.73 2.73 -12.71
C SER A 141 -8.42 2.01 -13.06
N ALA A 142 -7.64 2.55 -14.00
CA ALA A 142 -6.34 2.00 -14.37
C ALA A 142 -5.32 2.14 -13.22
N ALA A 143 -5.39 3.24 -12.44
CA ALA A 143 -4.52 3.45 -11.29
C ALA A 143 -4.80 2.44 -10.18
N PHE A 144 -6.06 2.12 -9.89
CA PHE A 144 -6.43 1.05 -8.94
C PHE A 144 -5.95 -0.33 -9.41
N GLN A 145 -6.06 -0.64 -10.70
CA GLN A 145 -5.51 -1.90 -11.24
C GLN A 145 -3.99 -1.96 -11.03
N ARG A 146 -3.29 -0.85 -11.27
CA ARG A 146 -1.84 -0.79 -11.03
C ARG A 146 -1.49 -0.86 -9.56
N LEU A 147 -2.29 -0.25 -8.67
CA LEU A 147 -2.13 -0.32 -7.23
C LEU A 147 -2.24 -1.77 -6.72
N GLU A 148 -3.24 -2.51 -7.16
CA GLU A 148 -3.42 -3.92 -6.83
C GLU A 148 -2.26 -4.78 -7.39
N ALA A 149 -1.86 -4.55 -8.64
CA ALA A 149 -0.73 -5.26 -9.23
C ALA A 149 0.59 -4.99 -8.49
N CYS A 150 0.77 -3.77 -7.93
CA CYS A 150 1.91 -3.41 -7.11
C CYS A 150 1.99 -4.27 -5.84
N VAL A 151 0.88 -4.41 -5.12
CA VAL A 151 0.82 -5.22 -3.89
C VAL A 151 1.03 -6.70 -4.20
N ASN A 152 0.28 -7.26 -5.16
CA ASN A 152 0.36 -8.67 -5.53
C ASN A 152 1.77 -9.08 -5.96
N LYS A 153 2.48 -8.21 -6.70
CA LYS A 153 3.88 -8.45 -7.08
C LYS A 153 4.80 -8.52 -5.87
N ARG A 154 4.54 -7.70 -4.84
CA ARG A 154 5.40 -7.55 -3.66
C ARG A 154 5.06 -8.53 -2.53
N GLU A 155 3.85 -9.04 -2.46
CA GLU A 155 3.48 -10.12 -1.52
C GLU A 155 4.29 -11.40 -1.78
N GLY A 156 4.77 -11.61 -3.02
CA GLY A 156 5.68 -12.70 -3.38
C GLY A 156 7.17 -12.42 -3.12
N GLU A 157 7.57 -11.18 -2.86
CA GLU A 157 8.95 -10.77 -2.58
C GLU A 157 9.33 -11.01 -1.11
N THR A 158 9.25 -12.26 -0.65
CA THR A 158 10.05 -12.70 0.48
C THR A 158 11.50 -12.73 0.04
N ASN A 159 12.42 -12.28 0.91
CA ASN A 159 13.85 -12.29 0.71
C ASN A 159 14.30 -13.56 -0.08
N PRO A 160 14.88 -13.42 -1.30
CA PRO A 160 15.26 -14.57 -2.11
C PRO A 160 16.31 -15.46 -1.45
N PHE A 161 16.93 -14.99 -0.38
CA PHE A 161 17.93 -15.72 0.42
C PHE A 161 17.33 -16.43 1.65
N VAL A 162 16.07 -16.21 1.97
CA VAL A 162 15.35 -17.02 2.96
C VAL A 162 14.73 -18.20 2.24
N LYS A 163 15.33 -19.37 2.42
CA LYS A 163 14.76 -20.64 1.97
C LYS A 163 13.32 -20.70 2.51
N ARG A 164 12.33 -20.66 1.62
CA ARG A 164 10.96 -20.99 1.99
C ARG A 164 11.04 -22.40 2.56
N GLU A 165 10.77 -22.57 3.84
CA GLU A 165 10.30 -23.86 4.30
C GLU A 165 9.07 -24.12 3.45
N ALA A 166 9.18 -25.12 2.59
CA ALA A 166 8.15 -25.50 1.67
C ALA A 166 6.89 -25.78 2.51
N SER A 167 5.96 -24.83 2.52
CA SER A 167 4.57 -25.19 2.75
C SER A 167 4.20 -26.08 1.58
N GLU A 168 4.32 -27.37 1.83
CA GLU A 168 3.98 -28.45 0.94
C GLU A 168 2.52 -28.34 0.51
N ALA A 169 2.31 -27.82 -0.66
CA ALA A 169 1.25 -28.27 -1.54
C ALA A 169 1.60 -27.83 -2.96
N ASN A 170 2.60 -28.46 -3.54
CA ASN A 170 2.66 -28.56 -4.99
C ASN A 170 1.60 -29.61 -5.39
N PRO A 171 0.45 -29.20 -5.97
CA PRO A 171 -0.57 -30.16 -6.39
C PRO A 171 -0.12 -31.09 -7.51
N PHE A 172 1.10 -30.88 -8.05
CA PHE A 172 1.71 -31.69 -9.10
C PHE A 172 2.79 -32.63 -8.59
N VAL A 173 3.17 -32.59 -7.31
CA VAL A 173 3.99 -33.62 -6.67
C VAL A 173 3.04 -34.49 -5.85
N LYS A 174 2.21 -35.24 -6.53
CA LYS A 174 1.51 -36.35 -5.93
C LYS A 174 2.50 -37.51 -5.92
N GLY A 175 2.86 -37.95 -4.71
CA GLY A 175 3.55 -39.17 -4.49
C GLY A 175 2.87 -40.33 -5.19
N GLU A 176 3.65 -41.29 -5.51
CA GLU A 176 3.36 -42.61 -6.05
C GLU A 176 1.90 -43.04 -5.91
N ALA A 177 1.14 -42.83 -6.96
CA ALA A 177 -0.14 -43.46 -7.17
C ALA A 177 0.00 -44.27 -8.44
N SER A 178 0.06 -45.58 -8.22
CA SER A 178 -0.39 -46.63 -9.12
C SER A 178 -0.65 -46.19 -10.56
N GLU A 179 0.19 -46.63 -11.46
CA GLU A 179 0.04 -46.53 -12.91
C GLU A 179 -1.26 -47.17 -13.34
N THR A 180 -2.31 -46.39 -13.49
CA THR A 180 -3.46 -46.75 -14.30
C THR A 180 -3.57 -45.72 -15.43
N ASN A 181 -3.01 -46.07 -16.56
CA ASN A 181 -3.19 -45.33 -17.80
C ASN A 181 -4.68 -45.44 -18.21
N PRO A 182 -5.46 -44.35 -18.21
CA PRO A 182 -6.87 -44.40 -18.53
C PRO A 182 -7.17 -44.76 -20.02
N PHE A 183 -6.14 -44.84 -20.84
CA PHE A 183 -6.22 -45.15 -22.27
C PHE A 183 -5.79 -46.59 -22.59
N VAL A 184 -5.46 -47.41 -21.61
CA VAL A 184 -5.15 -48.82 -21.81
C VAL A 184 -6.28 -49.66 -21.26
N ALA A 185 -6.97 -50.38 -22.13
CA ALA A 185 -8.04 -51.30 -21.74
C ALA A 185 -7.48 -52.39 -20.82
N SER A 186 -8.08 -52.52 -19.64
CA SER A 186 -7.79 -53.57 -18.66
C SER A 186 -8.10 -54.93 -19.34
N SER A 187 -7.10 -55.71 -19.69
CA SER A 187 -7.26 -57.08 -20.13
C SER A 187 -7.67 -57.94 -18.93
N ARG A 188 -8.95 -58.24 -18.83
CA ARG A 188 -9.46 -59.33 -17.95
C ARG A 188 -8.98 -60.66 -18.50
N LYS A 189 -8.20 -61.34 -17.73
CA LYS A 189 -7.85 -62.75 -17.98
C LYS A 189 -8.95 -63.66 -17.40
N PRO A 190 -9.33 -64.73 -18.10
CA PRO A 190 -10.41 -65.61 -17.72
C PRO A 190 -10.14 -66.43 -16.46
#